data_5ff059749c86d49320d2cea1782eacaa
#
_entry.id   5ff059749c86d49320d2cea1782eacaa
#
_cell.length_a   1.000
_cell.length_b   1.000
_cell.length_c   1.000
_cell.angle_alpha   90.00
_cell.angle_beta   90.00
_cell.angle_gamma   90.00
#
_symmetry.space_group_name_H-M   'P 1'
#
loop_
_entity.id
_entity.type
_entity.pdbx_description
1 polymer ?
#
loop_
_entity_poly.entity_id
_entity_poly.type
_entity_poly.pdbx_seq_one_letter_code
_entity_poly.pdbx_strand_id
1 'polypeptide(L)'
;MKCKELEKRLKEEIAKNQRLIYINLGLVAKINKLNLEIEKKNEETKKISLEIKELSKTIRQKIATAKNTKDFDITSLKPGENILAVNFVSMGIQDIGHFNLICKNTDLFIKLEERLYEEFPLFKNYVTLFEVGTRKIKRFKTLDENGIKNNDIINVFVSGEDN
;
A
#
# COMPACT_ATOMS: atom_id res chain seq x y z
N MET A 1 58.91 51.43 -13.21
CA MET A 1 57.73 51.12 -12.37
C MET A 1 56.69 50.22 -13.00
N LYS A 2 56.35 50.42 -14.26
CA LYS A 2 55.28 49.60 -14.97
C LYS A 2 55.55 48.07 -15.01
N CYS A 3 56.80 47.61 -15.16
CA CYS A 3 57.12 46.19 -15.29
C CYS A 3 56.82 45.39 -13.99
N LYS A 4 57.20 45.90 -12.83
CA LYS A 4 56.95 45.25 -11.54
C LYS A 4 55.45 45.11 -11.22
N GLU A 5 54.63 46.07 -11.63
CA GLU A 5 53.19 46.03 -11.48
C GLU A 5 52.54 44.94 -12.37
N LEU A 6 53.02 44.81 -13.62
CA LEU A 6 52.57 43.75 -14.52
C LEU A 6 52.96 42.36 -14.05
N GLU A 7 54.18 42.19 -13.53
CA GLU A 7 54.62 40.93 -12.93
C GLU A 7 53.76 40.53 -11.72
N LYS A 8 53.39 41.50 -10.88
CA LYS A 8 52.51 41.23 -9.74
C LYS A 8 51.13 40.76 -10.19
N ARG A 9 50.51 41.48 -11.16
CA ARG A 9 49.22 41.08 -11.73
C ARG A 9 49.23 39.70 -12.39
N LEU A 10 50.31 39.38 -13.10
CA LEU A 10 50.47 38.06 -13.73
C LEU A 10 50.52 36.95 -12.67
N LYS A 11 51.26 37.14 -11.56
CA LYS A 11 51.31 36.18 -10.46
C LYS A 11 49.94 35.98 -9.80
N GLU A 12 49.20 37.07 -9.61
CA GLU A 12 47.84 37.02 -9.06
C GLU A 12 46.87 36.24 -9.97
N GLU A 13 46.93 36.46 -11.28
CA GLU A 13 46.09 35.71 -12.25
C GLU A 13 46.50 34.24 -12.35
N ILE A 14 47.79 33.91 -12.30
CA ILE A 14 48.25 32.51 -12.25
C ILE A 14 47.70 31.81 -11.00
N ALA A 15 47.78 32.46 -9.85
CA ALA A 15 47.27 31.89 -8.59
C ALA A 15 45.74 31.69 -8.64
N LYS A 16 45.00 32.61 -9.26
CA LYS A 16 43.57 32.50 -9.49
C LYS A 16 43.22 31.28 -10.40
N ASN A 17 43.94 31.18 -11.51
CA ASN A 17 43.72 30.08 -12.45
C ASN A 17 44.03 28.72 -11.81
N GLN A 18 45.09 28.62 -11.00
CA GLN A 18 45.39 27.39 -10.26
C GLN A 18 44.27 27.01 -9.30
N ARG A 19 43.70 27.99 -8.57
CA ARG A 19 42.52 27.73 -7.71
C ARG A 19 41.29 27.24 -8.49
N LEU A 20 41.02 27.87 -9.64
CA LEU A 20 39.90 27.45 -10.52
C LEU A 20 40.08 26.05 -11.06
N ILE A 21 41.30 25.67 -11.45
CA ILE A 21 41.65 24.32 -11.87
C ILE A 21 41.35 23.32 -10.75
N TYR A 22 41.78 23.61 -9.53
CA TYR A 22 41.55 22.74 -8.36
C TYR A 22 40.05 22.57 -8.06
N ILE A 23 39.28 23.67 -8.11
CA ILE A 23 37.84 23.63 -7.92
C ILE A 23 37.17 22.78 -9.01
N ASN A 24 37.55 22.98 -10.27
CA ASN A 24 36.98 22.21 -11.41
C ASN A 24 37.28 20.71 -11.28
N LEU A 25 38.48 20.31 -10.86
CA LEU A 25 38.78 18.90 -10.62
C LEU A 25 37.90 18.30 -9.51
N GLY A 26 37.68 19.05 -8.43
CA GLY A 26 36.75 18.64 -7.37
C GLY A 26 35.30 18.48 -7.85
N LEU A 27 34.84 19.41 -8.70
CA LEU A 27 33.50 19.33 -9.28
C LEU A 27 33.35 18.14 -10.24
N VAL A 28 34.34 17.87 -11.08
CA VAL A 28 34.35 16.70 -11.98
C VAL A 28 34.27 15.40 -11.17
N ALA A 29 35.05 15.27 -10.10
CA ALA A 29 35.01 14.11 -9.22
C ALA A 29 33.60 13.92 -8.58
N LYS A 30 32.98 15.03 -8.16
CA LYS A 30 31.62 15.00 -7.59
C LYS A 30 30.56 14.61 -8.63
N ILE A 31 30.67 15.13 -9.86
CA ILE A 31 29.77 14.75 -10.97
C ILE A 31 29.88 13.26 -11.26
N ASN A 32 31.10 12.73 -11.35
CA ASN A 32 31.30 11.29 -11.60
C ASN A 32 30.69 10.43 -10.50
N LYS A 33 30.82 10.82 -9.23
CA LYS A 33 30.17 10.11 -8.13
C LYS A 33 28.66 10.14 -8.24
N LEU A 34 28.07 11.31 -8.53
CA LEU A 34 26.62 11.45 -8.68
C LEU A 34 26.09 10.63 -9.86
N ASN A 35 26.81 10.57 -10.97
CA ASN A 35 26.43 9.75 -12.12
C ASN A 35 26.37 8.26 -11.76
N LEU A 36 27.34 7.74 -11.00
CA LEU A 36 27.31 6.36 -10.51
C LEU A 36 26.11 6.11 -9.57
N GLU A 37 25.78 7.05 -8.72
CA GLU A 37 24.60 6.95 -7.85
C GLU A 37 23.28 6.94 -8.67
N ILE A 38 23.19 7.76 -9.71
CA ILE A 38 22.05 7.79 -10.65
C ILE A 38 21.91 6.45 -11.37
N GLU A 39 22.99 5.90 -11.90
CA GLU A 39 22.96 4.59 -12.57
C GLU A 39 22.44 3.49 -11.63
N LYS A 40 22.96 3.45 -10.39
CA LYS A 40 22.46 2.51 -9.37
C LYS A 40 20.98 2.67 -9.09
N LYS A 41 20.51 3.90 -8.91
CA LYS A 41 19.08 4.19 -8.68
C LYS A 41 18.20 3.80 -9.88
N ASN A 42 18.69 4.00 -11.08
CA ASN A 42 17.98 3.59 -12.30
C ASN A 42 17.83 2.07 -12.38
N GLU A 43 18.85 1.30 -12.01
CA GLU A 43 18.77 -0.17 -11.94
C GLU A 43 17.79 -0.64 -10.87
N GLU A 44 17.80 -0.04 -9.67
CA GLU A 44 16.81 -0.30 -8.61
C GLU A 44 15.38 0.00 -9.10
N THR A 45 15.18 1.10 -9.80
CA THR A 45 13.87 1.50 -10.36
C THR A 45 13.38 0.50 -11.40
N LYS A 46 14.26 0.00 -12.28
CA LYS A 46 13.90 -1.05 -13.25
C LYS A 46 13.46 -2.33 -12.55
N LYS A 47 14.19 -2.75 -11.51
CA LYS A 47 13.85 -3.95 -10.73
C LYS A 47 12.47 -3.82 -10.07
N ILE A 48 12.20 -2.71 -9.40
CA ILE A 48 10.88 -2.44 -8.78
C ILE A 48 9.77 -2.43 -9.84
N SER A 49 10.02 -1.85 -11.02
CA SER A 49 9.04 -1.84 -12.11
C SER A 49 8.69 -3.24 -12.61
N LEU A 50 9.65 -4.16 -12.65
CA LEU A 50 9.40 -5.56 -12.99
C LEU A 50 8.59 -6.28 -11.90
N GLU A 51 8.92 -6.07 -10.64
CA GLU A 51 8.17 -6.62 -9.50
C GLU A 51 6.71 -6.15 -9.50
N ILE A 52 6.46 -4.87 -9.78
CA ILE A 52 5.09 -4.31 -9.91
C ILE A 52 4.33 -5.01 -11.05
N LYS A 53 4.98 -5.27 -12.19
CA LYS A 53 4.34 -5.99 -13.31
C LYS A 53 3.94 -7.41 -12.93
N GLU A 54 4.81 -8.13 -12.26
CA GLU A 54 4.52 -9.52 -11.82
C GLU A 54 3.43 -9.56 -10.76
N LEU A 55 3.45 -8.66 -9.78
CA LEU A 55 2.37 -8.52 -8.79
C LEU A 55 1.03 -8.19 -9.45
N SER A 56 1.02 -7.27 -10.40
CA SER A 56 -0.19 -6.91 -11.15
C SER A 56 -0.76 -8.10 -11.92
N LYS A 57 0.10 -8.93 -12.51
CA LYS A 57 -0.30 -10.16 -13.20
C LYS A 57 -0.92 -11.17 -12.24
N THR A 58 -0.28 -11.36 -11.08
CA THR A 58 -0.77 -12.27 -10.03
C THR A 58 -2.12 -11.83 -9.49
N ILE A 59 -2.31 -10.52 -9.25
CA ILE A 59 -3.59 -9.95 -8.81
C ILE A 59 -4.68 -10.20 -9.88
N ARG A 60 -4.38 -9.94 -11.15
CA ARG A 60 -5.34 -10.21 -12.24
C ARG A 60 -5.74 -11.68 -12.34
N GLN A 61 -4.79 -12.60 -12.14
CA GLN A 61 -5.06 -14.04 -12.12
C GLN A 61 -5.95 -14.42 -10.92
N LYS A 62 -5.64 -13.89 -9.72
CA LYS A 62 -6.47 -14.12 -8.52
C LYS A 62 -7.90 -13.55 -8.69
N ILE A 63 -8.04 -12.38 -9.28
CA ILE A 63 -9.36 -11.80 -9.60
C ILE A 63 -10.11 -12.66 -10.62
N ALA A 64 -9.42 -13.16 -11.64
CA ALA A 64 -10.04 -14.05 -12.64
C ALA A 64 -10.48 -15.41 -12.04
N THR A 65 -9.69 -15.98 -11.10
CA THR A 65 -10.08 -17.19 -10.36
C THR A 65 -11.20 -16.92 -9.36
N ALA A 66 -11.18 -15.76 -8.69
CA ALA A 66 -12.28 -15.35 -7.79
C ALA A 66 -13.61 -15.10 -8.55
N LYS A 67 -13.56 -14.64 -9.81
CA LYS A 67 -14.76 -14.56 -10.67
C LYS A 67 -15.36 -15.92 -11.02
N ASN A 68 -14.58 -17.00 -10.91
CA ASN A 68 -15.05 -18.38 -11.11
C ASN A 68 -15.61 -19.03 -9.83
N THR A 69 -15.55 -18.35 -8.68
CA THR A 69 -16.28 -18.82 -7.50
C THR A 69 -17.78 -18.56 -7.73
N LYS A 70 -18.52 -19.64 -7.80
CA LYS A 70 -19.97 -19.72 -8.12
C LYS A 70 -20.90 -18.91 -7.21
N ASP A 71 -20.39 -18.12 -6.29
CA ASP A 71 -21.17 -17.52 -5.21
C ASP A 71 -21.66 -16.09 -5.46
N PHE A 72 -21.27 -15.48 -6.59
CA PHE A 72 -21.71 -14.11 -6.87
C PHE A 72 -22.27 -13.96 -8.29
N ASP A 73 -23.54 -14.32 -8.45
CA ASP A 73 -24.29 -14.05 -9.67
C ASP A 73 -24.79 -12.60 -9.66
N ILE A 74 -24.02 -11.74 -10.32
CA ILE A 74 -24.35 -10.30 -10.48
C ILE A 74 -25.68 -10.13 -11.25
N THR A 75 -26.08 -11.13 -12.03
CA THR A 75 -27.29 -11.07 -12.86
C THR A 75 -28.56 -11.31 -12.05
N SER A 76 -28.47 -11.78 -10.81
CA SER A 76 -29.58 -12.13 -9.94
C SER A 76 -29.89 -11.12 -8.84
N LEU A 77 -29.53 -9.84 -9.03
CA LEU A 77 -29.85 -8.79 -8.06
C LEU A 77 -31.37 -8.48 -8.11
N LYS A 78 -31.96 -8.49 -6.91
CA LYS A 78 -33.36 -8.06 -6.75
C LYS A 78 -33.45 -6.52 -6.69
N PRO A 79 -34.62 -5.93 -6.98
CA PRO A 79 -34.81 -4.50 -6.78
C PRO A 79 -34.43 -4.09 -5.35
N GLY A 80 -33.57 -3.08 -5.21
CA GLY A 80 -33.05 -2.61 -3.94
C GLY A 80 -31.80 -3.31 -3.41
N GLU A 81 -31.35 -4.40 -4.05
CA GLU A 81 -30.06 -5.02 -3.74
C GLU A 81 -28.91 -4.29 -4.45
N ASN A 82 -27.87 -3.98 -3.69
CA ASN A 82 -26.64 -3.40 -4.19
C ASN A 82 -25.45 -4.24 -3.77
N ILE A 83 -24.42 -4.26 -4.62
CA ILE A 83 -23.16 -4.93 -4.30
C ILE A 83 -22.29 -3.96 -3.48
N LEU A 84 -21.76 -4.45 -2.38
CA LEU A 84 -20.83 -3.76 -1.53
C LEU A 84 -19.50 -4.52 -1.49
N ALA A 85 -18.40 -3.79 -1.43
CA ALA A 85 -17.11 -4.29 -1.01
C ALA A 85 -16.85 -3.79 0.42
N VAL A 86 -16.52 -4.69 1.33
CA VAL A 86 -16.15 -4.35 2.71
C VAL A 86 -14.77 -4.89 3.00
N ASN A 87 -14.04 -4.20 3.86
CA ASN A 87 -12.66 -4.53 4.18
C ASN A 87 -12.51 -4.80 5.68
N PHE A 88 -12.16 -6.03 6.04
CA PHE A 88 -11.88 -6.40 7.42
C PHE A 88 -10.43 -6.10 7.78
N VAL A 89 -10.23 -5.51 8.95
CA VAL A 89 -8.92 -5.19 9.52
C VAL A 89 -8.88 -5.61 10.98
N SER A 90 -7.84 -6.27 11.40
CA SER A 90 -7.61 -6.62 12.81
C SER A 90 -6.18 -6.30 13.20
N MET A 91 -6.02 -5.78 14.41
CA MET A 91 -4.74 -5.65 15.10
C MET A 91 -4.80 -6.51 16.36
N GLY A 92 -3.90 -7.46 16.51
CA GLY A 92 -3.85 -8.27 17.74
C GLY A 92 -3.44 -9.70 17.48
N ILE A 93 -4.25 -10.68 17.92
CA ILE A 93 -3.91 -12.12 17.94
C ILE A 93 -3.63 -12.67 16.55
N GLN A 94 -4.35 -12.20 15.54
CA GLN A 94 -4.07 -12.46 14.14
C GLN A 94 -4.19 -11.15 13.38
N ASP A 95 -3.08 -10.72 12.79
CA ASP A 95 -3.06 -9.53 11.95
C ASP A 95 -3.77 -9.83 10.61
N ILE A 96 -4.94 -9.21 10.43
CA ILE A 96 -5.61 -9.14 9.14
C ILE A 96 -5.25 -7.79 8.57
N GLY A 97 -4.21 -7.75 7.73
CA GLY A 97 -3.81 -6.49 7.08
C GLY A 97 -4.96 -5.88 6.31
N HIS A 98 -5.52 -6.64 5.37
CA HIS A 98 -6.71 -6.26 4.59
C HIS A 98 -7.39 -7.52 4.03
N PHE A 99 -8.60 -7.80 4.47
CA PHE A 99 -9.42 -8.89 3.90
C PHE A 99 -10.70 -8.31 3.29
N ASN A 100 -10.76 -8.30 1.96
CA ASN A 100 -11.87 -7.75 1.21
C ASN A 100 -12.91 -8.82 0.91
N LEU A 101 -14.16 -8.54 1.26
CA LEU A 101 -15.32 -9.35 0.88
C LEU A 101 -16.28 -8.57 -0.01
N ILE A 102 -16.75 -9.23 -1.07
CA ILE A 102 -17.85 -8.76 -1.90
C ILE A 102 -19.13 -9.42 -1.38
N CYS A 103 -20.14 -8.60 -1.15
CA CYS A 103 -21.40 -9.00 -0.53
C CYS A 103 -22.56 -8.15 -1.05
N LYS A 104 -23.79 -8.49 -0.69
CA LYS A 104 -24.98 -7.66 -0.94
C LYS A 104 -25.32 -6.84 0.29
N ASN A 105 -25.86 -5.63 0.09
CA ASN A 105 -26.36 -4.80 1.20
C ASN A 105 -27.44 -5.52 2.04
N THR A 106 -28.15 -6.48 1.45
CA THR A 106 -29.18 -7.31 2.09
C THR A 106 -28.64 -8.56 2.78
N ASP A 107 -27.36 -8.86 2.65
CA ASP A 107 -26.75 -9.99 3.36
C ASP A 107 -26.71 -9.72 4.87
N LEU A 108 -27.02 -10.76 5.66
CA LEU A 108 -26.83 -10.71 7.11
C LEU A 108 -25.35 -10.66 7.42
N PHE A 109 -24.95 -9.84 8.39
CA PHE A 109 -23.55 -9.71 8.74
C PHE A 109 -22.91 -11.01 9.19
N ILE A 110 -23.67 -11.90 9.86
CA ILE A 110 -23.17 -13.22 10.28
C ILE A 110 -22.58 -14.04 9.12
N LYS A 111 -23.12 -13.92 7.90
CA LYS A 111 -22.56 -14.62 6.73
C LYS A 111 -21.17 -14.12 6.35
N LEU A 112 -20.91 -12.83 6.55
CA LEU A 112 -19.60 -12.25 6.31
C LEU A 112 -18.62 -12.68 7.40
N GLU A 113 -19.09 -12.76 8.63
CA GLU A 113 -18.34 -13.28 9.77
C GLU A 113 -17.95 -14.76 9.54
N GLU A 114 -18.86 -15.59 9.07
CA GLU A 114 -18.59 -17.00 8.72
C GLU A 114 -17.49 -17.10 7.67
N ARG A 115 -17.56 -16.31 6.60
CA ARG A 115 -16.53 -16.26 5.56
C ARG A 115 -15.18 -15.76 6.08
N LEU A 116 -15.20 -14.79 6.99
CA LEU A 116 -13.98 -14.35 7.67
C LEU A 116 -13.35 -15.49 8.48
N TYR A 117 -14.16 -16.27 9.19
CA TYR A 117 -13.68 -17.39 10.00
C TYR A 117 -13.24 -18.60 9.17
N GLU A 118 -13.73 -18.74 7.95
CA GLU A 118 -13.23 -19.75 7.00
C GLU A 118 -11.80 -19.40 6.56
N GLU A 119 -11.54 -18.13 6.26
CA GLU A 119 -10.21 -17.66 5.85
C GLU A 119 -9.24 -17.55 7.03
N PHE A 120 -9.74 -17.14 8.20
CA PHE A 120 -8.94 -16.93 9.41
C PHE A 120 -9.49 -17.77 10.58
N PRO A 121 -9.24 -19.08 10.60
CA PRO A 121 -9.86 -20.00 11.57
C PRO A 121 -9.55 -19.71 13.03
N LEU A 122 -8.45 -19.01 13.32
CA LEU A 122 -8.09 -18.66 14.70
C LEU A 122 -9.15 -17.82 15.39
N PHE A 123 -9.89 -16.98 14.68
CA PHE A 123 -10.95 -16.15 15.26
C PHE A 123 -12.12 -16.94 15.84
N LYS A 124 -12.30 -18.21 15.41
CA LYS A 124 -13.35 -19.11 15.98
C LYS A 124 -13.15 -19.43 17.45
N ASN A 125 -11.92 -19.30 17.95
CA ASN A 125 -11.56 -19.62 19.34
C ASN A 125 -11.74 -18.42 20.28
N TYR A 126 -12.22 -17.28 19.77
CA TYR A 126 -12.31 -16.05 20.54
C TYR A 126 -13.67 -15.40 20.40
N VAL A 127 -14.06 -14.65 21.41
CA VAL A 127 -15.20 -13.74 21.29
C VAL A 127 -14.77 -12.54 20.44
N THR A 128 -15.35 -12.41 19.24
CA THR A 128 -15.05 -11.30 18.34
C THR A 128 -16.12 -10.21 18.40
N LEU A 129 -15.68 -8.98 18.31
CA LEU A 129 -16.51 -7.79 18.19
C LEU A 129 -16.17 -7.10 16.87
N PHE A 130 -17.20 -6.59 16.22
CA PHE A 130 -17.05 -5.92 14.91
C PHE A 130 -17.57 -4.50 15.01
N GLU A 131 -16.80 -3.55 14.45
CA GLU A 131 -17.16 -2.13 14.46
C GLU A 131 -16.87 -1.48 13.09
N VAL A 132 -17.76 -0.57 12.67
CA VAL A 132 -17.50 0.38 11.59
C VAL A 132 -17.43 1.79 12.21
N GLY A 133 -16.23 2.39 12.12
CA GLY A 133 -15.94 3.59 12.89
C GLY A 133 -16.09 3.34 14.39
N THR A 134 -17.07 3.96 15.05
CA THR A 134 -17.38 3.77 16.48
C THR A 134 -18.64 2.96 16.72
N ARG A 135 -19.27 2.45 15.66
CA ARG A 135 -20.56 1.74 15.76
C ARG A 135 -20.33 0.24 15.79
N LYS A 136 -20.89 -0.40 16.82
CA LYS A 136 -20.91 -1.89 16.92
C LYS A 136 -21.87 -2.46 15.89
N ILE A 137 -21.43 -3.50 15.21
CA ILE A 137 -22.20 -4.24 14.23
C ILE A 137 -23.05 -5.30 14.91
N LYS A 138 -24.32 -5.39 14.49
CA LYS A 138 -25.26 -6.41 14.95
C LYS A 138 -25.24 -7.57 13.98
N ARG A 139 -24.82 -8.76 14.45
CA ARG A 139 -24.58 -9.95 13.62
C ARG A 139 -25.79 -10.42 12.82
N PHE A 140 -26.99 -10.34 13.41
CA PHE A 140 -28.25 -10.83 12.81
C PHE A 140 -29.01 -9.73 12.05
N LYS A 141 -28.38 -8.61 11.74
CA LYS A 141 -28.90 -7.58 10.88
C LYS A 141 -28.21 -7.57 9.54
N THR A 142 -28.91 -7.07 8.53
CA THR A 142 -28.31 -6.85 7.20
C THR A 142 -27.23 -5.78 7.25
N LEU A 143 -26.43 -5.72 6.19
CA LEU A 143 -25.41 -4.66 6.08
C LEU A 143 -26.06 -3.29 6.04
N ASP A 144 -27.17 -3.18 5.34
CA ASP A 144 -27.98 -1.93 5.25
C ASP A 144 -28.51 -1.50 6.63
N GLU A 145 -29.10 -2.42 7.38
CA GLU A 145 -29.60 -2.16 8.74
C GLU A 145 -28.48 -1.79 9.73
N ASN A 146 -27.25 -2.26 9.49
CA ASN A 146 -26.05 -1.87 10.20
C ASN A 146 -25.46 -0.56 9.66
N GLY A 147 -26.02 0.00 8.59
CA GLY A 147 -25.55 1.20 7.92
C GLY A 147 -24.16 1.06 7.33
N ILE A 148 -23.79 -0.16 6.91
CA ILE A 148 -22.51 -0.47 6.26
C ILE A 148 -22.60 -0.04 4.80
N LYS A 149 -21.58 0.68 4.33
CA LYS A 149 -21.51 1.22 2.98
C LYS A 149 -20.38 0.57 2.19
N ASN A 150 -20.40 0.80 0.88
CA ASN A 150 -19.34 0.34 0.01
C ASN A 150 -17.96 0.93 0.43
N ASN A 151 -16.96 0.06 0.50
CA ASN A 151 -15.59 0.35 0.95
C ASN A 151 -15.45 0.69 2.45
N ASP A 152 -16.45 0.41 3.28
CA ASP A 152 -16.30 0.56 4.72
C ASP A 152 -15.24 -0.41 5.27
N ILE A 153 -14.50 0.10 6.26
CA ILE A 153 -13.53 -0.68 7.03
C ILE A 153 -14.22 -1.21 8.27
N ILE A 154 -14.21 -2.54 8.40
CA ILE A 154 -14.76 -3.25 9.55
C ILE A 154 -13.60 -3.66 10.45
N ASN A 155 -13.49 -3.04 11.61
CA ASN A 155 -12.51 -3.38 12.62
C ASN A 155 -12.96 -4.64 13.38
N VAL A 156 -12.06 -5.61 13.47
CA VAL A 156 -12.26 -6.86 14.22
C VAL A 156 -11.48 -6.78 15.52
N PHE A 157 -12.18 -6.80 16.62
CA PHE A 157 -11.60 -6.83 17.96
C PHE A 157 -11.81 -8.22 18.57
N VAL A 158 -10.84 -8.66 19.34
CA VAL A 158 -10.90 -9.93 20.07
C VAL A 158 -10.95 -9.64 21.55
N SER A 159 -11.95 -10.17 22.25
CA SER A 159 -12.07 -10.08 23.69
C SER A 159 -12.01 -11.49 24.30
N GLY A 160 -10.93 -11.77 25.04
CA GLY A 160 -10.76 -13.00 25.83
C GLY A 160 -10.90 -14.34 25.07
N GLU A 161 -10.30 -15.39 25.63
CA GLU A 161 -10.61 -16.75 25.21
C GLU A 161 -12.01 -17.12 25.74
N ASP A 162 -12.85 -17.72 24.89
CA ASP A 162 -14.05 -18.45 25.34
C ASP A 162 -13.57 -19.67 26.12
N ASN A 163 -13.64 -19.60 27.45
CA ASN A 163 -13.40 -20.74 28.36
C ASN A 163 -14.65 -21.61 28.42
#